data_1c661172eccee4ddf5c1cc08d8c1e9e1
#
_entry.id   1c661172eccee4ddf5c1cc08d8c1e9e1
#
_cell.length_a   1.000
_cell.length_b   1.000
_cell.length_c   1.000
_cell.angle_alpha   90.00
_cell.angle_beta   90.00
_cell.angle_gamma   90.00
#
_symmetry.space_group_name_H-M   'P 1'
#
loop_
_entity.id
_entity.type
_entity.pdbx_description
1 polymer ?
#
loop_
_entity_poly.entity_id
_entity_poly.type
_entity_poly.pdbx_seq_one_letter_code
_entity_poly.pdbx_strand_id
1 'polypeptide(L)'
;MKAALKTNLKVDNINPQHYKNGSKGIETIDTIIEFLGEKGFVNYCMGNIIKYVSRCEYKNGLEDLRKAKWYSEIIIKKLFDGNVELEDYVLEKEEHVMNVLIGEQLKGYLKGSIISKCNIGIVEEIKFKEILHYLNLLIKENENE
;
A
#
# COMPACT_ATOMS: atom_id res chain seq x y z
N MET A 1 11.69 33.15 -4.86
CA MET A 1 10.52 32.36 -5.29
C MET A 1 10.64 30.86 -5.00
N LYS A 2 11.72 30.23 -5.40
CA LYS A 2 11.93 28.80 -5.10
C LYS A 2 11.96 28.51 -3.59
N ALA A 3 12.56 29.37 -2.81
CA ALA A 3 12.60 29.21 -1.35
C ALA A 3 11.19 29.33 -0.74
N ALA A 4 10.38 30.26 -1.21
CA ALA A 4 9.01 30.44 -0.76
C ALA A 4 8.13 29.23 -1.14
N LEU A 5 8.33 28.69 -2.35
CA LEU A 5 7.65 27.49 -2.78
C LEU A 5 8.05 26.29 -1.92
N LYS A 6 9.34 26.16 -1.58
CA LYS A 6 9.81 25.07 -0.71
C LYS A 6 9.20 25.14 0.68
N THR A 7 9.01 26.34 1.23
CA THR A 7 8.39 26.49 2.56
C THR A 7 6.90 26.14 2.56
N ASN A 8 6.23 26.30 1.41
CA ASN A 8 4.81 26.02 1.28
C ASN A 8 4.52 24.62 0.77
N LEU A 9 5.50 23.95 0.19
CA LEU A 9 5.32 22.60 -0.34
C LEU A 9 5.53 21.56 0.75
N LYS A 10 4.52 20.75 0.96
CA LYS A 10 4.63 19.61 1.85
C LYS A 10 5.52 18.55 1.21
N VAL A 11 6.50 18.05 1.97
CA VAL A 11 7.35 16.97 1.49
C VAL A 11 6.54 15.69 1.39
N ASP A 12 6.48 15.12 0.20
CA ASP A 12 5.81 13.85 -0.05
C ASP A 12 6.83 12.72 -0.03
N ASN A 13 6.99 12.07 1.14
CA ASN A 13 7.89 10.94 1.31
C ASN A 13 7.28 9.63 0.80
N ILE A 14 5.99 9.60 0.51
CA ILE A 14 5.29 8.41 0.01
C ILE A 14 5.50 8.29 -1.50
N ASN A 15 5.32 9.39 -2.22
CA ASN A 15 5.54 9.44 -3.66
C ASN A 15 6.33 10.72 -3.99
N PRO A 16 7.63 10.74 -3.67
CA PRO A 16 8.46 11.93 -3.83
C PRO A 16 8.52 12.43 -5.26
N GLN A 17 8.67 13.73 -5.41
CA GLN A 17 8.69 14.40 -6.72
C GLN A 17 9.78 13.86 -7.65
N HIS A 18 10.93 13.45 -7.11
CA HIS A 18 12.01 12.92 -7.95
C HIS A 18 11.64 11.60 -8.66
N TYR A 19 10.65 10.85 -8.14
CA TYR A 19 10.12 9.68 -8.84
C TYR A 19 9.13 10.05 -9.95
N LYS A 20 8.57 11.26 -9.88
CA LYS A 20 7.61 11.75 -10.87
C LYS A 20 8.26 12.50 -12.03
N ASN A 21 9.50 12.92 -11.87
CA ASN A 21 10.21 13.76 -12.83
C ASN A 21 10.95 12.97 -13.91
N GLY A 22 10.36 11.91 -14.38
CA GLY A 22 10.87 11.22 -15.56
C GLY A 22 10.81 12.14 -16.78
N SER A 23 11.60 11.84 -17.80
CA SER A 23 11.59 12.59 -19.04
C SER A 23 10.19 12.67 -19.63
N LYS A 24 9.73 13.88 -19.93
CA LYS A 24 8.43 14.12 -20.58
C LYS A 24 7.22 13.60 -19.80
N GLY A 25 7.27 13.65 -18.47
CA GLY A 25 6.14 13.29 -17.61
C GLY A 25 5.94 11.80 -17.37
N ILE A 26 6.91 10.98 -17.74
CA ILE A 26 6.89 9.55 -17.44
C ILE A 26 7.34 9.35 -15.99
N GLU A 27 6.51 8.71 -15.19
CA GLU A 27 6.87 8.37 -13.82
C GLU A 27 7.82 7.16 -13.79
N THR A 28 8.66 7.08 -12.76
CA THR A 28 9.57 5.95 -12.56
C THR A 28 8.81 4.62 -12.53
N ILE A 29 7.60 4.63 -11.95
CA ILE A 29 6.80 3.41 -11.87
C ILE A 29 6.43 2.86 -13.25
N ASP A 30 6.18 3.73 -14.21
CA ASP A 30 5.87 3.30 -15.58
C ASP A 30 7.09 2.67 -16.25
N THR A 31 8.27 3.19 -15.94
CA THR A 31 9.53 2.60 -16.40
C THR A 31 9.73 1.20 -15.81
N ILE A 32 9.41 1.02 -14.54
CA ILE A 32 9.50 -0.30 -13.87
C ILE A 32 8.58 -1.30 -14.56
N ILE A 33 7.34 -0.91 -14.87
CA ILE A 33 6.39 -1.76 -15.58
C ILE A 33 6.94 -2.14 -16.95
N GLU A 34 7.48 -1.18 -17.67
CA GLU A 34 8.02 -1.37 -19.02
C GLU A 34 9.17 -2.40 -19.01
N PHE A 35 10.10 -2.27 -18.08
CA PHE A 35 11.30 -3.10 -18.05
C PHE A 35 11.12 -4.44 -17.34
N LEU A 36 10.26 -4.52 -16.33
CA LEU A 36 10.08 -5.74 -15.55
C LEU A 36 8.83 -6.53 -15.92
N GLY A 37 7.94 -5.94 -16.72
CA GLY A 37 6.65 -6.54 -17.06
C GLY A 37 5.67 -6.51 -15.88
N GLU A 38 4.45 -6.97 -16.11
CA GLU A 38 3.40 -6.93 -15.09
C GLU A 38 3.76 -7.74 -13.86
N LYS A 39 4.21 -8.98 -14.02
CA LYS A 39 4.58 -9.84 -12.91
C LYS A 39 5.77 -9.28 -12.11
N GLY A 40 6.77 -8.77 -12.81
CA GLY A 40 7.92 -8.14 -12.17
C GLY A 40 7.53 -6.91 -11.38
N PHE A 41 6.65 -6.09 -11.94
CA PHE A 41 6.12 -4.91 -11.26
C PHE A 41 5.33 -5.29 -9.99
N VAL A 42 4.44 -6.28 -10.10
CA VAL A 42 3.65 -6.76 -8.94
C VAL A 42 4.58 -7.30 -7.85
N ASN A 43 5.58 -8.10 -8.21
CA ASN A 43 6.53 -8.64 -7.24
C ASN A 43 7.34 -7.55 -6.57
N TYR A 44 7.75 -6.53 -7.33
CA TYR A 44 8.43 -5.35 -6.79
C TYR A 44 7.54 -4.64 -5.76
N CYS A 45 6.28 -4.40 -6.08
CA CYS A 45 5.34 -3.74 -5.17
C CYS A 45 5.06 -4.58 -3.93
N MET A 46 4.84 -5.89 -4.09
CA MET A 46 4.61 -6.78 -2.96
C MET A 46 5.81 -6.84 -2.02
N GLY A 47 7.03 -6.86 -2.56
CA GLY A 47 8.25 -6.79 -1.77
C GLY A 47 8.32 -5.53 -0.92
N ASN A 48 7.93 -4.40 -1.49
CA ASN A 48 7.87 -3.15 -0.76
C ASN A 48 6.78 -3.15 0.32
N ILE A 49 5.61 -3.72 0.03
CA ILE A 49 4.54 -3.87 1.01
C ILE A 49 5.03 -4.69 2.22
N ILE A 50 5.63 -5.85 1.96
CA ILE A 50 6.20 -6.71 3.01
C ILE A 50 7.22 -5.93 3.84
N LYS A 51 8.14 -5.24 3.19
CA LYS A 51 9.18 -4.46 3.86
C LYS A 51 8.58 -3.41 4.80
N TYR A 52 7.66 -2.60 4.33
CA TYR A 52 7.09 -1.51 5.12
C TYR A 52 6.19 -2.02 6.24
N VAL A 53 5.37 -3.02 5.98
CA VAL A 53 4.50 -3.60 7.01
C VAL A 53 5.31 -4.29 8.10
N SER A 54 6.38 -4.99 7.72
CA SER A 54 7.24 -5.69 8.69
C SER A 54 7.96 -4.75 9.64
N ARG A 55 8.34 -3.56 9.17
CA ARG A 55 9.16 -2.65 9.99
C ARG A 55 8.40 -1.50 10.63
N CYS A 56 7.10 -1.38 10.39
CA CYS A 56 6.34 -0.20 10.82
C CYS A 56 6.36 0.03 12.34
N GLU A 57 6.56 -1.01 13.14
CA GLU A 57 6.68 -0.90 14.59
C GLU A 57 8.01 -0.34 15.06
N TYR A 58 9.04 -0.49 14.24
CA TYR A 58 10.42 -0.18 14.61
C TYR A 58 10.96 1.09 14.03
N LYS A 59 10.32 1.63 12.99
CA LYS A 59 10.82 2.78 12.24
C LYS A 59 9.80 3.90 12.16
N ASN A 60 9.23 4.10 11.02
CA ASN A 60 8.44 5.28 10.72
C ASN A 60 6.93 5.11 10.89
N GLY A 61 6.50 4.05 11.53
CA GLY A 61 5.09 3.85 11.90
C GLY A 61 4.10 4.11 10.77
N LEU A 62 3.29 5.14 10.92
CA LEU A 62 2.27 5.51 9.94
C LEU A 62 2.83 5.83 8.56
N GLU A 63 4.01 6.43 8.48
CA GLU A 63 4.64 6.71 7.19
C GLU A 63 4.93 5.42 6.42
N ASP A 64 5.46 4.39 7.10
CA ASP A 64 5.72 3.09 6.47
C ASP A 64 4.42 2.43 6.00
N LEU A 65 3.37 2.49 6.80
CA LEU A 65 2.07 1.92 6.41
C LEU A 65 1.46 2.66 5.22
N ARG A 66 1.63 3.97 5.16
CA ARG A 66 1.16 4.76 4.02
C ARG A 66 1.95 4.47 2.75
N LYS A 67 3.23 4.18 2.87
CA LYS A 67 4.04 3.71 1.74
C LYS A 67 3.53 2.36 1.23
N ALA A 68 3.26 1.42 2.13
CA ALA A 68 2.68 0.13 1.75
C ALA A 68 1.34 0.32 1.04
N LYS A 69 0.50 1.19 1.57
CA LYS A 69 -0.80 1.54 0.96
C LYS A 69 -0.62 2.05 -0.46
N TRP A 70 0.34 2.96 -0.67
CA TRP A 70 0.61 3.50 -1.99
C TRP A 70 0.94 2.39 -3.00
N TYR A 71 1.78 1.42 -2.60
CA TYR A 71 2.12 0.30 -3.48
C TYR A 71 0.92 -0.58 -3.81
N SER A 72 0.02 -0.78 -2.86
CA SER A 72 -1.23 -1.53 -3.12
C SER A 72 -2.14 -0.79 -4.09
N GLU A 73 -2.29 0.51 -3.90
CA GLU A 73 -3.11 1.35 -4.77
C GLU A 73 -2.55 1.44 -6.18
N ILE A 74 -1.22 1.52 -6.33
CA ILE A 74 -0.61 1.63 -7.66
C ILE A 74 -0.78 0.35 -8.49
N ILE A 75 -0.77 -0.82 -7.85
CA ILE A 75 -1.08 -2.08 -8.54
C ILE A 75 -2.49 -2.02 -9.12
N ILE A 76 -3.46 -1.63 -8.30
CA ILE A 76 -4.86 -1.55 -8.71
C ILE A 76 -5.03 -0.53 -9.84
N LYS A 77 -4.38 0.61 -9.70
CA LYS A 77 -4.45 1.69 -10.69
C LYS A 77 -3.83 1.30 -12.04
N LYS A 78 -2.68 0.64 -12.04
CA LYS A 78 -1.92 0.37 -13.26
C LYS A 78 -2.36 -0.91 -13.98
N LEU A 79 -2.83 -1.92 -13.24
CA LEU A 79 -3.17 -3.21 -13.84
C LEU A 79 -4.67 -3.48 -13.93
N PHE A 80 -5.49 -2.72 -13.21
CA PHE A 80 -6.94 -2.91 -13.15
C PHE A 80 -7.66 -1.60 -13.41
N ASP A 81 -8.91 -1.50 -13.00
CA ASP A 81 -9.74 -0.32 -13.28
C ASP A 81 -9.53 0.86 -12.30
N GLY A 82 -8.70 0.68 -11.30
CA GLY A 82 -8.46 1.72 -10.30
C GLY A 82 -9.49 1.77 -9.18
N ASN A 83 -10.55 0.96 -9.24
CA ASN A 83 -11.55 0.89 -8.20
C ASN A 83 -10.99 0.13 -7.00
N VAL A 84 -10.93 0.78 -5.83
CA VAL A 84 -10.35 0.21 -4.62
C VAL A 84 -11.39 -0.39 -3.67
N GLU A 85 -12.67 -0.33 -4.01
CA GLU A 85 -13.74 -0.82 -3.14
C GLU A 85 -13.85 -2.35 -3.18
N LEU A 86 -14.06 -2.95 -2.00
CA LEU A 86 -14.38 -4.36 -1.89
C LEU A 86 -15.88 -4.60 -1.96
N GLU A 87 -16.27 -5.77 -2.44
CA GLU A 87 -17.65 -6.21 -2.41
C GLU A 87 -18.14 -6.37 -0.96
N ASP A 88 -19.39 -6.05 -0.72
CA ASP A 88 -19.98 -6.10 0.62
C ASP A 88 -19.85 -7.47 1.29
N TYR A 89 -19.98 -8.56 0.53
CA TYR A 89 -19.86 -9.90 1.10
C TYR A 89 -18.46 -10.19 1.67
N VAL A 90 -17.42 -9.59 1.09
CA VAL A 90 -16.06 -9.74 1.60
C VAL A 90 -15.93 -8.99 2.92
N LEU A 91 -16.48 -7.79 2.98
CA LEU A 91 -16.47 -6.97 4.20
C LEU A 91 -17.22 -7.66 5.34
N GLU A 92 -18.35 -8.28 5.06
CA GLU A 92 -19.14 -9.02 6.05
C GLU A 92 -18.36 -10.20 6.66
N LYS A 93 -17.61 -10.95 5.85
CA LYS A 93 -16.77 -12.05 6.34
C LYS A 93 -15.72 -11.59 7.33
N GLU A 94 -15.13 -10.44 7.07
CA GLU A 94 -14.06 -9.89 7.91
C GLU A 94 -14.59 -9.26 9.19
N GLU A 95 -15.80 -8.74 9.17
CA GLU A 95 -16.40 -8.01 10.30
C GLU A 95 -16.39 -8.82 11.59
N HIS A 96 -16.68 -10.11 11.51
CA HIS A 96 -16.72 -10.97 12.70
C HIS A 96 -15.37 -11.00 13.41
N VAL A 97 -14.29 -11.18 12.68
CA VAL A 97 -12.93 -11.20 13.25
C VAL A 97 -12.58 -9.84 13.82
N MET A 98 -12.94 -8.78 13.10
CA MET A 98 -12.65 -7.41 13.52
C MET A 98 -13.39 -7.02 14.81
N ASN A 99 -14.53 -7.63 15.08
CA ASN A 99 -15.29 -7.37 16.29
C ASN A 99 -14.76 -8.10 17.52
N VAL A 100 -13.94 -9.13 17.33
CA VAL A 100 -13.39 -9.95 18.42
C VAL A 100 -12.00 -9.49 18.85
N LEU A 101 -11.17 -9.06 17.89
CA LEU A 101 -9.78 -8.69 18.14
C LEU A 101 -9.65 -7.19 18.40
N ILE A 102 -8.82 -6.83 19.38
CA ILE A 102 -8.53 -5.43 19.71
C ILE A 102 -7.03 -5.23 19.94
N GLY A 103 -6.58 -3.98 19.84
CA GLY A 103 -5.21 -3.58 20.19
C GLY A 103 -4.15 -4.35 19.42
N GLU A 104 -3.14 -4.82 20.13
CA GLU A 104 -2.00 -5.53 19.54
C GLU A 104 -2.39 -6.84 18.85
N GLN A 105 -3.42 -7.53 19.35
CA GLN A 105 -3.94 -8.73 18.70
C GLN A 105 -4.51 -8.43 17.33
N LEU A 106 -5.27 -7.35 17.21
CA LEU A 106 -5.83 -6.90 15.94
C LEU A 106 -4.71 -6.49 14.97
N LYS A 107 -3.74 -5.72 15.44
CA LYS A 107 -2.59 -5.31 14.62
C LYS A 107 -1.81 -6.51 14.10
N GLY A 108 -1.56 -7.48 14.95
CA GLY A 108 -0.87 -8.72 14.57
C GLY A 108 -1.63 -9.50 13.50
N TYR A 109 -2.93 -9.63 13.67
CA TYR A 109 -3.81 -10.28 12.70
C TYR A 109 -3.77 -9.56 11.34
N LEU A 110 -3.88 -8.24 11.35
CA LEU A 110 -3.88 -7.43 10.13
C LEU A 110 -2.53 -7.53 9.40
N LYS A 111 -1.43 -7.41 10.13
CA LYS A 111 -0.09 -7.56 9.55
C LYS A 111 0.12 -8.92 8.92
N GLY A 112 -0.26 -9.98 9.65
CA GLY A 112 -0.16 -11.35 9.16
C GLY A 112 -1.01 -11.58 7.91
N SER A 113 -2.21 -11.03 7.89
CA SER A 113 -3.12 -11.14 6.75
C SER A 113 -2.56 -10.44 5.51
N ILE A 114 -1.97 -9.27 5.67
CA ILE A 114 -1.33 -8.54 4.58
C ILE A 114 -0.16 -9.35 4.03
N ILE A 115 0.76 -9.75 4.89
CA ILE A 115 2.00 -10.44 4.48
C ILE A 115 1.69 -11.78 3.81
N SER A 116 0.73 -12.54 4.34
CA SER A 116 0.36 -13.82 3.76
C SER A 116 -0.23 -13.72 2.36
N LYS A 117 -0.84 -12.58 2.03
CA LYS A 117 -1.37 -12.32 0.69
C LYS A 117 -0.31 -11.82 -0.29
N CYS A 118 0.82 -11.35 0.20
CA CYS A 118 1.94 -10.92 -0.63
C CYS A 118 2.81 -12.13 -1.02
N ASN A 119 2.24 -13.03 -1.80
CA ASN A 119 2.93 -14.25 -2.22
C ASN A 119 2.92 -14.36 -3.74
N ILE A 120 3.78 -15.23 -4.27
CA ILE A 120 3.80 -15.57 -5.68
C ILE A 120 2.53 -16.36 -5.99
N GLY A 121 1.75 -15.87 -6.92
CA GLY A 121 0.53 -16.54 -7.30
C GLY A 121 -0.16 -15.82 -8.45
N ILE A 122 -1.43 -16.09 -8.60
CA ILE A 122 -2.24 -15.45 -9.64
C ILE A 122 -2.40 -13.98 -9.31
N VAL A 123 -2.18 -13.11 -10.30
CA VAL A 123 -2.38 -11.68 -10.18
C VAL A 123 -3.87 -11.39 -10.33
N GLU A 124 -4.58 -11.29 -9.21
CA GLU A 124 -6.01 -11.05 -9.16
C GLU A 124 -6.31 -9.72 -8.49
N GLU A 125 -7.26 -8.98 -9.04
CA GLU A 125 -7.69 -7.69 -8.52
C GLU A 125 -8.14 -7.77 -7.06
N ILE A 126 -8.95 -8.79 -6.72
CA ILE A 126 -9.49 -8.96 -5.37
C ILE A 126 -8.37 -9.07 -4.31
N LYS A 127 -7.29 -9.74 -4.63
CA LYS A 127 -6.14 -9.92 -3.74
C LYS A 127 -5.57 -8.57 -3.29
N PHE A 128 -5.39 -7.65 -4.23
CA PHE A 128 -4.81 -6.34 -3.93
C PHE A 128 -5.79 -5.41 -3.25
N LYS A 129 -7.06 -5.54 -3.54
CA LYS A 129 -8.11 -4.82 -2.82
C LYS A 129 -8.21 -5.26 -1.37
N GLU A 130 -8.06 -6.56 -1.09
CA GLU A 130 -8.03 -7.09 0.27
C GLU A 130 -6.79 -6.60 1.03
N ILE A 131 -5.61 -6.62 0.39
CA ILE A 131 -4.39 -6.07 0.99
C ILE A 131 -4.60 -4.60 1.36
N LEU A 132 -5.15 -3.82 0.44
CA LEU A 132 -5.42 -2.40 0.68
C LEU A 132 -6.42 -2.21 1.82
N HIS A 133 -7.45 -3.03 1.88
CA HIS A 133 -8.45 -2.98 2.96
C HIS A 133 -7.80 -3.21 4.33
N TYR A 134 -6.99 -4.25 4.47
CA TYR A 134 -6.27 -4.53 5.72
C TYR A 134 -5.28 -3.41 6.06
N LEU A 135 -4.63 -2.84 5.08
CA LEU A 135 -3.73 -1.70 5.30
C LEU A 135 -4.49 -0.48 5.83
N ASN A 136 -5.66 -0.19 5.29
CA ASN A 136 -6.48 0.91 5.76
C ASN A 136 -6.91 0.69 7.22
N LEU A 137 -7.27 -0.53 7.59
CA LEU A 137 -7.62 -0.86 8.95
C LEU A 137 -6.42 -0.74 9.90
N LEU A 138 -5.25 -1.22 9.46
CA LEU A 138 -4.03 -1.14 10.26
C LEU A 138 -3.58 0.31 10.46
N ILE A 139 -3.70 1.14 9.45
CA ILE A 139 -3.42 2.57 9.53
C ILE A 139 -4.35 3.21 10.58
N LYS A 140 -5.63 2.90 10.51
CA LYS A 140 -6.63 3.43 11.45
C LYS A 140 -6.30 3.04 12.89
N GLU A 141 -5.91 1.78 13.14
CA GLU A 141 -5.52 1.35 14.48
C GLU A 141 -4.28 2.09 15.00
N ASN A 142 -3.32 2.38 14.12
CA ASN A 142 -2.12 3.12 14.51
C ASN A 142 -2.39 4.60 14.71
N GLU A 143 -3.36 5.17 14.00
CA GLU A 143 -3.77 6.57 14.20
C GLU A 143 -4.46 6.79 15.55
N ASN A 144 -5.09 5.75 16.10
CA ASN A 144 -5.80 5.83 17.38
C ASN A 144 -4.88 5.71 18.59
N GLU A 145 -3.59 5.57 18.38
CA GLU A 145 -2.58 5.65 19.46
C GLU A 145 -2.21 7.12 19.71
#